data_a054d40d48d83f1e4ad7287d4d098648
#
_entry.id   a054d40d48d83f1e4ad7287d4d098648
#
_cell.length_a   1.000
_cell.length_b   1.000
_cell.length_c   1.000
_cell.angle_alpha   90.00
_cell.angle_beta   90.00
_cell.angle_gamma   90.00
#
_symmetry.space_group_name_H-M   'P 1'
#
loop_
_entity.id
_entity.type
_entity.pdbx_description
1 polymer ?
#
loop_
_entity_poly.entity_id
_entity_poly.type
_entity_poly.pdbx_seq_one_letter_code
_entity_poly.pdbx_strand_id
1 'polypeptide(L)'
;MKITDLKPEIVWKFFHQVTQVPRPSKKEGKMIEFLESFAKQYKIAIKKDAVGNILMSKPATPGKENLPTVVLQSHMDMVCEKNNGTAHDFDHDPIETIVDGNWLRANGTTLGADNGIGVAAELAILASDDIEHGPIECLFTVDEETGLTGAKALEKGFMTGDILLNLDSEDEGEIFMGCAGGKDTQAVFYYEPRDTNPNMQYFKIEVKGLNGGHSGGEIHKGWGNANKILVRYLYLLKNQADFNLCFIHGGNLRNAIAREAQATIGLYPEEKEAARILLNHFTADIENELKHVDPNVQITMASTDRPDKYISDYDAEKLILALHACPHGVIGMSHDIEGLVETSTNLASVKMGDDSTIIVGTSQRSSIESCKNMIANQVASVFKLAGAQVTHGDGYPGWAPNPDSKILKVAQETYKRLFNKDAKIMAIHAGLECGLFLEKYPNLDMISFGPTLRDVHSPNERIQIDTVGLWWSHLLELLKNIPAK
;
A
#
# COMPACT_ATOMS: atom_id res chain seq x y z
N MET A 1 27.91 17.59 -10.07
CA MET A 1 28.17 17.06 -8.72
C MET A 1 27.94 15.57 -8.78
N LYS A 2 28.82 14.78 -8.19
CA LYS A 2 28.63 13.32 -8.12
C LYS A 2 27.91 12.98 -6.82
N ILE A 3 27.22 11.85 -6.78
CA ILE A 3 26.54 11.35 -5.57
C ILE A 3 27.51 11.23 -4.36
N THR A 4 28.77 10.88 -4.62
CA THR A 4 29.82 10.77 -3.61
C THR A 4 30.30 12.12 -3.04
N ASP A 5 29.91 13.24 -3.62
CA ASP A 5 30.24 14.58 -3.13
C ASP A 5 29.18 15.13 -2.16
N LEU A 6 28.05 14.43 -2.02
CA LEU A 6 26.91 14.82 -1.18
C LEU A 6 27.18 14.61 0.31
N LYS A 7 26.42 15.30 1.16
CA LYS A 7 26.53 15.18 2.63
C LYS A 7 25.21 14.64 3.23
N PRO A 8 25.26 13.75 4.20
CA PRO A 8 26.45 13.17 4.87
C PRO A 8 27.19 12.16 3.96
N GLU A 9 28.49 12.33 3.85
CA GLU A 9 29.33 11.60 2.88
C GLU A 9 29.24 10.09 3.05
N ILE A 10 29.21 9.59 4.29
CA ILE A 10 29.20 8.16 4.57
C ILE A 10 27.89 7.50 4.10
N VAL A 11 26.75 8.14 4.27
CA VAL A 11 25.43 7.61 3.80
C VAL A 11 25.40 7.56 2.28
N TRP A 12 25.79 8.67 1.61
CA TRP A 12 25.80 8.73 0.15
C TRP A 12 26.83 7.79 -0.49
N LYS A 13 27.95 7.55 0.20
CA LYS A 13 28.93 6.54 -0.21
C LYS A 13 28.30 5.15 -0.24
N PHE A 14 27.61 4.74 0.81
CA PHE A 14 26.94 3.44 0.86
C PHE A 14 25.73 3.38 -0.05
N PHE A 15 24.95 4.45 -0.14
CA PHE A 15 23.84 4.49 -1.10
C PHE A 15 24.33 4.32 -2.54
N HIS A 16 25.45 4.96 -2.91
CA HIS A 16 26.07 4.72 -4.21
C HIS A 16 26.46 3.25 -4.41
N GLN A 17 27.00 2.57 -3.39
CA GLN A 17 27.32 1.15 -3.49
C GLN A 17 26.05 0.30 -3.66
N VAL A 18 24.99 0.58 -2.92
CA VAL A 18 23.70 -0.08 -3.05
C VAL A 18 23.10 0.08 -4.46
N THR A 19 23.20 1.28 -5.06
CA THR A 19 22.71 1.50 -6.44
C THR A 19 23.51 0.75 -7.51
N GLN A 20 24.72 0.26 -7.19
CA GLN A 20 25.51 -0.57 -8.10
C GLN A 20 25.12 -2.05 -8.06
N VAL A 21 24.26 -2.47 -7.14
CA VAL A 21 23.86 -3.87 -6.95
C VAL A 21 22.43 -4.06 -7.47
N PRO A 22 22.20 -4.83 -8.55
CA PRO A 22 20.87 -5.24 -8.98
C PRO A 22 20.13 -6.01 -7.87
N ARG A 23 18.91 -5.55 -7.54
CA ARG A 23 18.13 -6.08 -6.41
C ARG A 23 16.61 -6.07 -6.64
N PRO A 24 16.12 -6.56 -7.79
CA PRO A 24 14.67 -6.67 -8.01
C PRO A 24 14.03 -7.55 -6.94
N SER A 25 12.81 -7.25 -6.55
CA SER A 25 12.01 -8.09 -5.64
C SER A 25 12.01 -9.55 -6.09
N LYS A 26 12.19 -10.50 -5.17
CA LYS A 26 12.36 -11.94 -5.40
C LYS A 26 13.67 -12.37 -6.11
N LYS A 27 14.58 -11.43 -6.35
CA LYS A 27 15.88 -11.68 -6.99
C LYS A 27 17.05 -11.02 -6.23
N GLU A 28 16.93 -10.92 -4.91
CA GLU A 28 17.89 -10.20 -4.05
C GLU A 28 19.22 -10.91 -3.85
N GLY A 29 19.48 -12.03 -4.51
CA GLY A 29 20.69 -12.84 -4.32
C GLY A 29 21.99 -12.03 -4.39
N LYS A 30 22.12 -11.10 -5.35
CA LYS A 30 23.30 -10.21 -5.46
C LYS A 30 23.42 -9.25 -4.28
N MET A 31 22.29 -8.75 -3.77
CA MET A 31 22.27 -7.87 -2.60
C MET A 31 22.65 -8.63 -1.34
N ILE A 32 22.18 -9.86 -1.17
CA ILE A 32 22.60 -10.77 -0.08
C ILE A 32 24.10 -11.00 -0.12
N GLU A 33 24.67 -11.33 -1.29
CA GLU A 33 26.12 -11.51 -1.45
C GLU A 33 26.92 -10.23 -1.14
N PHE A 34 26.39 -9.06 -1.52
CA PHE A 34 26.99 -7.77 -1.18
C PHE A 34 27.00 -7.56 0.34
N LEU A 35 25.89 -7.80 1.04
CA LEU A 35 25.78 -7.67 2.49
C LEU A 35 26.69 -8.67 3.22
N GLU A 36 26.77 -9.92 2.78
CA GLU A 36 27.70 -10.92 3.33
C GLU A 36 29.17 -10.49 3.16
N SER A 37 29.51 -9.92 2.00
CA SER A 37 30.85 -9.39 1.71
C SER A 37 31.18 -8.16 2.57
N PHE A 38 30.21 -7.27 2.77
CA PHE A 38 30.33 -6.12 3.67
C PHE A 38 30.59 -6.59 5.12
N ALA A 39 29.79 -7.52 5.63
CA ALA A 39 29.95 -8.04 7.00
C ALA A 39 31.35 -8.65 7.20
N LYS A 40 31.87 -9.39 6.20
CA LYS A 40 33.23 -9.94 6.22
C LYS A 40 34.30 -8.84 6.24
N GLN A 41 34.14 -7.81 5.39
CA GLN A 41 35.08 -6.68 5.29
C GLN A 41 35.19 -5.91 6.60
N TYR A 42 34.07 -5.61 7.24
CA TYR A 42 33.99 -4.82 8.47
C TYR A 42 34.01 -5.68 9.75
N LYS A 43 34.14 -7.01 9.63
CA LYS A 43 34.14 -8.00 10.73
C LYS A 43 32.88 -7.92 11.60
N ILE A 44 31.73 -7.70 10.99
CA ILE A 44 30.42 -7.62 11.62
C ILE A 44 29.84 -9.04 11.76
N ALA A 45 29.25 -9.33 12.91
CA ALA A 45 28.50 -10.56 13.12
C ALA A 45 27.24 -10.56 12.23
N ILE A 46 27.01 -11.64 11.49
CA ILE A 46 25.92 -11.76 10.53
C ILE A 46 25.22 -13.11 10.69
N LYS A 47 23.91 -13.13 10.54
CA LYS A 47 23.12 -14.36 10.34
C LYS A 47 22.07 -14.12 9.24
N LYS A 48 21.71 -15.22 8.57
CA LYS A 48 20.72 -15.26 7.49
C LYS A 48 19.67 -16.31 7.79
N ASP A 49 18.42 -16.01 7.53
CA ASP A 49 17.33 -16.97 7.64
C ASP A 49 17.12 -17.77 6.34
N ALA A 50 16.11 -18.65 6.34
CA ALA A 50 15.84 -19.55 5.21
C ALA A 50 15.32 -18.84 3.96
N VAL A 51 14.72 -17.65 4.09
CA VAL A 51 14.19 -16.88 2.96
C VAL A 51 15.16 -15.82 2.45
N GLY A 52 16.23 -15.55 3.19
CA GLY A 52 17.28 -14.62 2.79
C GLY A 52 17.33 -13.32 3.59
N ASN A 53 16.49 -13.14 4.61
CA ASN A 53 16.65 -12.01 5.53
C ASN A 53 18.01 -12.03 6.20
N ILE A 54 18.63 -10.88 6.31
CA ILE A 54 19.96 -10.71 6.92
C ILE A 54 19.80 -9.92 8.23
N LEU A 55 20.45 -10.39 9.28
CA LEU A 55 20.63 -9.63 10.51
C LEU A 55 22.12 -9.47 10.80
N MET A 56 22.57 -8.22 10.93
CA MET A 56 23.92 -7.86 11.33
C MET A 56 23.90 -7.25 12.74
N SER A 57 24.87 -7.64 13.58
CA SER A 57 24.89 -7.17 14.97
C SER A 57 26.20 -6.44 15.26
N LYS A 58 26.09 -5.29 15.93
CA LYS A 58 27.20 -4.47 16.39
C LYS A 58 27.12 -4.28 17.92
N PRO A 59 28.19 -4.57 18.69
CA PRO A 59 28.17 -4.32 20.12
C PRO A 59 28.07 -2.82 20.44
N ALA A 60 27.60 -2.50 21.65
CA ALA A 60 27.53 -1.13 22.15
C ALA A 60 28.90 -0.42 22.14
N THR A 61 28.86 0.89 22.00
CA THR A 61 30.04 1.72 22.27
C THR A 61 30.34 1.72 23.80
N PRO A 62 31.60 1.96 24.20
CA PRO A 62 32.02 1.91 25.61
C PRO A 62 31.10 2.76 26.52
N GLY A 63 30.61 2.14 27.59
CA GLY A 63 29.72 2.77 28.57
C GLY A 63 28.23 2.73 28.23
N LYS A 64 27.85 2.11 27.10
CA LYS A 64 26.46 1.96 26.61
C LYS A 64 25.95 0.50 26.60
N GLU A 65 26.70 -0.42 27.22
CA GLU A 65 26.44 -1.87 27.17
C GLU A 65 25.12 -2.27 27.85
N ASN A 66 24.66 -1.45 28.79
CA ASN A 66 23.41 -1.70 29.54
C ASN A 66 22.15 -1.10 28.88
N LEU A 67 22.29 -0.43 27.75
CA LEU A 67 21.14 0.07 27.01
C LEU A 67 20.39 -1.08 26.32
N PRO A 68 19.07 -0.93 26.07
CA PRO A 68 18.32 -1.91 25.27
C PRO A 68 18.90 -2.02 23.87
N THR A 69 18.83 -3.21 23.28
CA THR A 69 19.21 -3.42 21.88
C THR A 69 18.20 -2.74 20.96
N VAL A 70 18.71 -1.95 20.03
CA VAL A 70 17.91 -1.29 18.99
C VAL A 70 18.06 -2.05 17.68
N VAL A 71 16.94 -2.41 17.07
CA VAL A 71 16.88 -2.93 15.70
C VAL A 71 16.67 -1.76 14.76
N LEU A 72 17.57 -1.57 13.81
CA LEU A 72 17.35 -0.76 12.61
C LEU A 72 16.81 -1.68 11.53
N GLN A 73 15.83 -1.24 10.75
CA GLN A 73 15.23 -2.12 9.76
C GLN A 73 14.96 -1.40 8.45
N SER A 74 15.32 -2.06 7.36
CA SER A 74 15.03 -1.66 5.98
C SER A 74 14.82 -2.90 5.10
N HIS A 75 14.15 -2.74 3.95
CA HIS A 75 14.10 -3.82 2.95
C HIS A 75 15.20 -3.68 1.90
N MET A 76 15.68 -4.80 1.39
CA MET A 76 16.82 -4.81 0.49
C MET A 76 16.44 -4.84 -1.00
N ASP A 77 15.20 -5.16 -1.33
CA ASP A 77 14.68 -5.15 -2.71
C ASP A 77 14.30 -3.75 -3.20
N MET A 78 13.85 -3.62 -4.42
CA MET A 78 13.30 -2.40 -5.01
C MET A 78 12.32 -2.71 -6.12
N VAL A 79 11.35 -1.82 -6.34
CA VAL A 79 10.49 -1.82 -7.53
C VAL A 79 11.32 -1.50 -8.78
N CYS A 80 11.12 -2.26 -9.85
CA CYS A 80 11.84 -2.16 -11.10
C CYS A 80 10.96 -1.63 -12.23
N GLU A 81 10.88 -0.31 -12.35
CA GLU A 81 10.13 0.39 -13.41
C GLU A 81 11.05 1.27 -14.24
N LYS A 82 10.78 1.37 -15.55
CA LYS A 82 11.54 2.23 -16.47
C LYS A 82 10.66 2.87 -17.53
N ASN A 83 11.08 4.02 -18.03
CA ASN A 83 10.43 4.68 -19.15
C ASN A 83 10.50 3.85 -20.44
N ASN A 84 9.47 3.93 -21.26
CA ASN A 84 9.49 3.31 -22.57
C ASN A 84 10.70 3.81 -23.38
N GLY A 85 11.50 2.87 -23.89
CA GLY A 85 12.72 3.16 -24.66
C GLY A 85 13.99 3.28 -23.83
N THR A 86 13.95 3.22 -22.50
CA THR A 86 15.15 3.16 -21.65
C THR A 86 15.80 1.79 -21.79
N ALA A 87 17.05 1.77 -22.28
CA ALA A 87 17.86 0.57 -22.35
C ALA A 87 18.48 0.29 -20.98
N HIS A 88 17.82 -0.52 -20.15
CA HIS A 88 18.26 -0.91 -18.82
C HIS A 88 17.77 -2.32 -18.50
N ASP A 89 18.62 -3.16 -17.93
CA ASP A 89 18.29 -4.49 -17.44
C ASP A 89 18.47 -4.54 -15.92
N PHE A 90 17.37 -4.52 -15.18
CA PHE A 90 17.37 -4.53 -13.71
C PHE A 90 18.02 -5.79 -13.10
N ASP A 91 18.17 -6.88 -13.86
CA ASP A 91 18.85 -8.08 -13.39
C ASP A 91 20.40 -7.94 -13.45
N HIS A 92 20.92 -7.00 -14.25
CA HIS A 92 22.36 -6.93 -14.54
C HIS A 92 22.96 -5.52 -14.41
N ASP A 93 22.20 -4.47 -14.73
CA ASP A 93 22.74 -3.12 -14.83
C ASP A 93 22.64 -2.37 -13.49
N PRO A 94 23.64 -1.56 -13.12
CA PRO A 94 23.57 -0.64 -12.00
C PRO A 94 22.65 0.53 -12.30
N ILE A 95 22.04 1.11 -11.27
CA ILE A 95 21.24 2.32 -11.40
C ILE A 95 22.15 3.54 -11.68
N GLU A 96 21.91 4.19 -12.78
CA GLU A 96 22.60 5.44 -13.13
C GLU A 96 21.96 6.62 -12.42
N THR A 97 22.68 7.21 -11.46
CA THR A 97 22.17 8.32 -10.63
C THR A 97 22.50 9.69 -11.19
N ILE A 98 21.56 10.64 -11.07
CA ILE A 98 21.69 12.03 -11.54
C ILE A 98 21.35 12.96 -10.38
N VAL A 99 22.29 13.87 -10.05
CA VAL A 99 22.04 14.99 -9.13
C VAL A 99 21.39 16.12 -9.91
N ASP A 100 20.17 16.49 -9.52
CA ASP A 100 19.33 17.51 -10.17
C ASP A 100 18.86 18.54 -9.13
N GLY A 101 19.64 19.60 -8.98
CA GLY A 101 19.40 20.59 -7.92
C GLY A 101 19.51 19.97 -6.53
N ASN A 102 18.44 20.04 -5.73
CA ASN A 102 18.33 19.43 -4.40
C ASN A 102 17.77 17.99 -4.43
N TRP A 103 17.69 17.38 -5.62
CA TRP A 103 17.17 16.03 -5.79
C TRP A 103 18.23 15.10 -6.38
N LEU A 104 18.20 13.85 -5.92
CA LEU A 104 18.87 12.74 -6.61
C LEU A 104 17.78 11.87 -7.25
N ARG A 105 17.94 11.55 -8.52
CA ARG A 105 17.06 10.68 -9.31
C ARG A 105 17.85 9.70 -10.16
N ALA A 106 17.17 8.73 -10.77
CA ALA A 106 17.78 7.84 -11.75
C ALA A 106 17.58 8.34 -13.21
N ASN A 107 18.33 7.78 -14.14
CA ASN A 107 18.26 8.07 -15.56
C ASN A 107 17.19 7.22 -16.27
N GLY A 108 15.91 7.59 -16.09
CA GLY A 108 14.79 6.93 -16.77
C GLY A 108 14.36 5.58 -16.17
N THR A 109 14.83 5.27 -14.97
CA THR A 109 14.44 4.11 -14.17
C THR A 109 14.00 4.56 -12.78
N THR A 110 13.39 3.64 -11.99
CA THR A 110 13.31 3.79 -10.54
C THR A 110 14.72 3.98 -9.95
N LEU A 111 14.83 4.77 -8.88
CA LEU A 111 16.09 5.06 -8.19
C LEU A 111 16.44 3.96 -7.18
N GLY A 112 15.42 3.37 -6.55
CA GLY A 112 15.54 2.46 -5.42
C GLY A 112 16.04 3.15 -4.16
N ALA A 113 15.68 4.42 -3.96
CA ALA A 113 15.89 5.10 -2.69
C ALA A 113 14.98 4.50 -1.60
N ASP A 114 13.83 4.07 -2.01
CA ASP A 114 12.92 3.16 -1.30
C ASP A 114 13.42 1.69 -1.50
N ASN A 115 13.92 0.96 -0.50
CA ASN A 115 14.44 1.47 0.78
C ASN A 115 15.97 1.43 0.84
N GLY A 116 16.63 1.64 -0.32
CA GLY A 116 18.09 1.63 -0.42
C GLY A 116 18.78 2.69 0.45
N ILE A 117 18.09 3.79 0.79
CA ILE A 117 18.65 4.81 1.68
C ILE A 117 18.67 4.34 3.14
N GLY A 118 17.66 3.56 3.57
CA GLY A 118 17.64 2.89 4.87
C GLY A 118 18.79 1.89 4.98
N VAL A 119 18.94 1.01 3.96
CA VAL A 119 20.08 0.09 3.86
C VAL A 119 21.42 0.84 3.96
N ALA A 120 21.58 1.95 3.25
CA ALA A 120 22.81 2.74 3.28
C ALA A 120 23.11 3.34 4.65
N ALA A 121 22.10 3.81 5.38
CA ALA A 121 22.24 4.34 6.72
C ALA A 121 22.67 3.25 7.73
N GLU A 122 22.07 2.06 7.63
CA GLU A 122 22.46 0.91 8.45
C GLU A 122 23.91 0.51 8.19
N LEU A 123 24.32 0.42 6.92
CA LEU A 123 25.73 0.13 6.55
C LEU A 123 26.67 1.23 7.06
N ALA A 124 26.25 2.50 7.01
CA ALA A 124 27.04 3.61 7.53
C ALA A 124 27.28 3.48 9.04
N ILE A 125 26.24 3.14 9.82
CA ILE A 125 26.36 2.91 11.27
C ILE A 125 27.23 1.71 11.58
N LEU A 126 27.04 0.60 10.86
CA LEU A 126 27.83 -0.63 11.03
C LEU A 126 29.34 -0.41 10.76
N ALA A 127 29.66 0.40 9.74
CA ALA A 127 31.05 0.69 9.34
C ALA A 127 31.77 1.76 10.17
N SER A 128 31.03 2.55 10.98
CA SER A 128 31.61 3.68 11.72
C SER A 128 32.01 3.29 13.13
N ASP A 129 33.17 3.77 13.59
CA ASP A 129 33.66 3.52 14.94
C ASP A 129 33.44 4.72 15.90
N ASP A 130 32.97 5.85 15.37
CA ASP A 130 32.78 7.13 16.07
C ASP A 130 31.34 7.47 16.38
N ILE A 131 30.37 6.64 16.00
CA ILE A 131 28.96 6.80 16.30
C ILE A 131 28.66 6.18 17.67
N GLU A 132 28.08 6.98 18.59
CA GLU A 132 27.75 6.58 19.95
C GLU A 132 26.37 5.88 19.99
N HIS A 133 26.33 4.62 20.45
CA HIS A 133 25.10 3.80 20.48
C HIS A 133 25.16 2.65 21.50
N GLY A 134 23.99 2.17 21.95
CA GLY A 134 23.83 0.88 22.63
C GLY A 134 24.06 -0.31 21.68
N PRO A 135 23.74 -1.56 22.08
CA PRO A 135 23.80 -2.70 21.15
C PRO A 135 22.84 -2.46 19.98
N ILE A 136 23.29 -2.73 18.75
CA ILE A 136 22.51 -2.55 17.51
C ILE A 136 22.39 -3.88 16.76
N GLU A 137 21.20 -4.13 16.24
CA GLU A 137 20.91 -5.10 15.20
C GLU A 137 20.40 -4.36 13.96
N CYS A 138 20.92 -4.67 12.77
CA CYS A 138 20.45 -4.17 11.49
C CYS A 138 19.76 -5.31 10.75
N LEU A 139 18.46 -5.19 10.53
CA LEU A 139 17.61 -6.18 9.87
C LEU A 139 17.29 -5.75 8.45
N PHE A 140 17.78 -6.51 7.48
CA PHE A 140 17.51 -6.33 6.05
C PHE A 140 16.55 -7.41 5.59
N THR A 141 15.32 -7.02 5.21
CA THR A 141 14.28 -7.94 4.74
C THR A 141 14.28 -8.10 3.23
N VAL A 142 13.78 -9.24 2.74
CA VAL A 142 13.61 -9.53 1.31
C VAL A 142 12.15 -9.37 0.89
N ASP A 143 11.92 -9.05 -0.40
CA ASP A 143 10.61 -9.06 -1.06
C ASP A 143 9.52 -8.30 -0.27
N GLU A 144 9.82 -7.07 0.15
CA GLU A 144 8.83 -6.17 0.74
C GLU A 144 7.78 -5.77 -0.29
N GLU A 145 8.23 -5.27 -1.42
CA GLU A 145 7.49 -4.55 -2.46
C GLU A 145 6.39 -5.38 -3.16
N THR A 146 6.55 -6.70 -3.19
CA THR A 146 5.58 -7.57 -3.88
C THR A 146 4.79 -8.48 -2.95
N GLY A 147 5.23 -8.65 -1.69
CA GLY A 147 4.57 -9.61 -0.84
C GLY A 147 4.83 -9.54 0.66
N LEU A 148 5.72 -8.67 1.15
CA LEU A 148 6.19 -8.65 2.54
C LEU A 148 6.74 -10.01 2.97
N THR A 149 7.36 -10.75 2.03
CA THR A 149 7.71 -12.17 2.22
C THR A 149 8.73 -12.34 3.34
N GLY A 150 9.73 -11.46 3.40
CA GLY A 150 10.77 -11.46 4.43
C GLY A 150 10.19 -11.30 5.82
N ALA A 151 9.40 -10.27 6.05
CA ALA A 151 8.78 -10.00 7.34
C ALA A 151 7.80 -11.09 7.77
N LYS A 152 7.02 -11.66 6.83
CA LYS A 152 6.11 -12.78 7.10
C LYS A 152 6.84 -14.04 7.54
N ALA A 153 7.98 -14.33 6.91
CA ALA A 153 8.78 -15.52 7.20
C ALA A 153 9.66 -15.40 8.46
N LEU A 154 9.85 -14.18 8.97
CA LEU A 154 10.70 -13.93 10.12
C LEU A 154 10.25 -14.77 11.33
N GLU A 155 11.17 -15.54 11.91
CA GLU A 155 10.89 -16.38 13.06
C GLU A 155 11.17 -15.67 14.38
N LYS A 156 10.47 -16.08 15.45
CA LYS A 156 10.75 -15.59 16.81
C LYS A 156 12.18 -15.91 17.22
N GLY A 157 12.88 -14.90 17.78
CA GLY A 157 14.28 -15.04 18.21
C GLY A 157 15.29 -14.81 17.09
N PHE A 158 14.89 -14.46 15.88
CA PHE A 158 15.82 -14.04 14.85
C PHE A 158 16.47 -12.70 15.20
N MET A 159 15.73 -11.74 15.72
CA MET A 159 16.25 -10.52 16.35
C MET A 159 16.04 -10.56 17.87
N THR A 160 16.81 -9.75 18.61
CA THR A 160 16.77 -9.72 20.09
C THR A 160 16.41 -8.36 20.66
N GLY A 161 16.30 -7.33 19.81
CA GLY A 161 16.02 -5.97 20.23
C GLY A 161 14.62 -5.77 20.80
N ASP A 162 14.51 -4.84 21.77
CA ASP A 162 13.26 -4.43 22.39
C ASP A 162 12.66 -3.17 21.69
N ILE A 163 13.47 -2.49 20.87
CA ILE A 163 13.12 -1.25 20.15
C ILE A 163 13.42 -1.48 18.68
N LEU A 164 12.51 -1.06 17.79
CA LEU A 164 12.74 -1.11 16.34
C LEU A 164 12.53 0.26 15.71
N LEU A 165 13.52 0.71 14.97
CA LEU A 165 13.50 1.89 14.10
C LEU A 165 13.40 1.43 12.66
N ASN A 166 12.20 1.46 12.09
CA ASN A 166 11.99 1.22 10.67
C ASN A 166 12.40 2.47 9.90
N LEU A 167 13.19 2.31 8.85
CA LEU A 167 13.79 3.40 8.07
C LEU A 167 13.11 3.58 6.71
N ASP A 168 11.83 3.23 6.62
CA ASP A 168 11.06 3.05 5.39
C ASP A 168 9.96 4.11 5.20
N SER A 169 10.09 5.26 5.84
CA SER A 169 9.18 6.39 5.65
C SER A 169 9.74 7.42 4.68
N GLU A 170 8.85 8.15 4.00
CA GLU A 170 9.15 8.96 2.83
C GLU A 170 9.00 10.47 3.04
N ASP A 171 8.81 10.91 4.29
CA ASP A 171 8.64 12.34 4.62
C ASP A 171 9.48 12.74 5.84
N GLU A 172 10.48 13.59 5.59
CA GLU A 172 11.31 14.16 6.66
C GLU A 172 10.44 15.01 7.61
N GLY A 173 10.65 14.86 8.90
CA GLY A 173 9.87 15.55 9.94
C GLY A 173 8.57 14.85 10.32
N GLU A 174 8.24 13.74 9.71
CA GLU A 174 7.13 12.87 10.10
C GLU A 174 7.66 11.60 10.81
N ILE A 175 6.99 11.20 11.88
CA ILE A 175 7.29 9.97 12.62
C ILE A 175 6.02 9.12 12.65
N PHE A 176 6.07 7.94 12.07
CA PHE A 176 4.96 7.01 12.06
C PHE A 176 5.02 6.09 13.27
N MET A 177 3.86 5.91 13.91
CA MET A 177 3.68 5.03 15.07
C MET A 177 2.56 4.01 14.88
N GLY A 178 2.12 3.81 13.65
CA GLY A 178 1.05 2.88 13.32
C GLY A 178 0.83 2.70 11.83
N CYS A 179 0.30 1.55 11.44
CA CYS A 179 -0.11 1.28 10.07
C CYS A 179 -1.34 0.35 10.02
N ALA A 180 -2.08 0.40 8.92
CA ALA A 180 -3.20 -0.51 8.73
C ALA A 180 -2.73 -1.89 8.26
N GLY A 181 -3.32 -2.94 8.84
CA GLY A 181 -3.33 -4.25 8.22
C GLY A 181 -4.33 -4.33 7.07
N GLY A 182 -4.18 -5.35 6.24
CA GLY A 182 -5.07 -5.59 5.10
C GLY A 182 -5.63 -7.00 5.08
N LYS A 183 -6.83 -7.15 4.51
CA LYS A 183 -7.46 -8.44 4.26
C LYS A 183 -8.33 -8.35 3.02
N ASP A 184 -8.13 -9.27 2.09
CA ASP A 184 -8.96 -9.32 0.88
C ASP A 184 -10.11 -10.30 1.08
N THR A 185 -11.26 -9.96 0.52
CA THR A 185 -12.43 -10.86 0.48
C THR A 185 -12.87 -11.01 -0.96
N GLN A 186 -12.98 -12.25 -1.41
CA GLN A 186 -13.47 -12.61 -2.74
C GLN A 186 -14.82 -13.30 -2.61
N ALA A 187 -15.79 -12.87 -3.43
CA ALA A 187 -17.07 -13.54 -3.58
C ALA A 187 -17.23 -14.04 -5.01
N VAL A 188 -17.66 -15.27 -5.18
CA VAL A 188 -17.96 -15.89 -6.49
C VAL A 188 -19.45 -16.18 -6.55
N PHE A 189 -20.13 -15.51 -7.46
CA PHE A 189 -21.52 -15.76 -7.81
C PHE A 189 -21.57 -16.71 -9.01
N TYR A 190 -22.38 -17.73 -8.94
CA TYR A 190 -22.76 -18.57 -10.07
C TYR A 190 -24.12 -18.11 -10.55
N TYR A 191 -24.31 -18.00 -11.87
CA TYR A 191 -25.56 -17.58 -12.45
C TYR A 191 -26.02 -18.52 -13.56
N GLU A 192 -27.33 -18.58 -13.80
CA GLU A 192 -27.92 -19.30 -14.91
C GLU A 192 -27.95 -18.39 -16.15
N PRO A 193 -27.18 -18.71 -17.23
CA PRO A 193 -27.24 -17.97 -18.47
C PRO A 193 -28.51 -18.31 -19.25
N ARG A 194 -29.22 -17.29 -19.75
CA ARG A 194 -30.42 -17.42 -20.54
C ARG A 194 -30.25 -16.74 -21.90
N ASP A 195 -30.98 -17.21 -22.93
CA ASP A 195 -30.94 -16.63 -24.26
C ASP A 195 -31.62 -15.24 -24.26
N THR A 196 -30.97 -14.28 -24.90
CA THR A 196 -31.49 -12.92 -24.99
C THR A 196 -32.73 -12.83 -25.89
N ASN A 197 -33.65 -11.90 -25.58
CA ASN A 197 -34.89 -11.72 -26.33
C ASN A 197 -34.64 -10.82 -27.56
N PRO A 198 -34.94 -11.28 -28.80
CA PRO A 198 -34.77 -10.49 -30.01
C PRO A 198 -35.68 -9.25 -30.10
N ASN A 199 -36.75 -9.17 -29.28
CA ASN A 199 -37.65 -8.03 -29.24
C ASN A 199 -37.18 -6.93 -28.31
N MET A 200 -36.08 -7.12 -27.55
CA MET A 200 -35.45 -6.12 -26.73
C MET A 200 -34.40 -5.32 -27.50
N GLN A 201 -34.15 -4.10 -27.06
CA GLN A 201 -33.02 -3.26 -27.47
C GLN A 201 -31.94 -3.31 -26.39
N TYR A 202 -30.67 -3.33 -26.82
CA TYR A 202 -29.53 -3.52 -25.93
C TYR A 202 -28.72 -2.25 -25.80
N PHE A 203 -28.31 -1.96 -24.57
CA PHE A 203 -27.60 -0.73 -24.22
C PHE A 203 -26.42 -1.03 -23.33
N LYS A 204 -25.30 -0.38 -23.62
CA LYS A 204 -24.13 -0.32 -22.79
C LYS A 204 -24.22 0.92 -21.90
N ILE A 205 -24.11 0.73 -20.60
CA ILE A 205 -24.00 1.77 -19.60
C ILE A 205 -22.55 1.82 -19.15
N GLU A 206 -21.97 3.01 -19.14
CA GLU A 206 -20.58 3.22 -18.71
C GLU A 206 -20.50 4.34 -17.65
N VAL A 207 -19.71 4.08 -16.62
CA VAL A 207 -19.27 5.06 -15.63
C VAL A 207 -17.76 5.23 -15.80
N LYS A 208 -17.29 6.45 -16.04
CA LYS A 208 -15.87 6.77 -16.25
C LYS A 208 -15.54 8.20 -15.83
N GLY A 209 -14.26 8.58 -15.96
CA GLY A 209 -13.80 9.94 -15.64
C GLY A 209 -13.57 10.18 -14.14
N LEU A 210 -13.60 9.12 -13.32
CA LEU A 210 -13.25 9.18 -11.90
C LEU A 210 -11.74 9.13 -11.70
N ASN A 211 -11.25 9.74 -10.60
CA ASN A 211 -9.84 9.76 -10.26
C ASN A 211 -9.28 8.36 -9.95
N GLY A 212 -10.04 7.53 -9.26
CA GLY A 212 -9.54 6.25 -8.75
C GLY A 212 -8.67 6.46 -7.51
N GLY A 213 -7.46 5.91 -7.50
CA GLY A 213 -6.49 6.08 -6.41
C GLY A 213 -6.32 4.88 -5.52
N HIS A 214 -5.39 4.97 -4.57
CA HIS A 214 -5.04 3.89 -3.65
C HIS A 214 -6.11 3.71 -2.56
N SER A 215 -6.60 2.47 -2.39
CA SER A 215 -7.69 2.16 -1.45
C SER A 215 -7.32 2.28 0.04
N GLY A 216 -6.04 2.48 0.36
CA GLY A 216 -5.55 2.80 1.69
C GLY A 216 -5.38 4.30 1.84
N GLY A 217 -4.27 4.85 1.34
CA GLY A 217 -3.87 6.24 1.54
C GLY A 217 -4.86 7.30 1.06
N GLU A 218 -5.78 6.96 0.15
CA GLU A 218 -6.67 7.94 -0.48
C GLU A 218 -8.17 7.68 -0.25
N ILE A 219 -8.53 6.61 0.45
CA ILE A 219 -9.93 6.23 0.69
C ILE A 219 -10.73 7.32 1.41
N HIS A 220 -10.05 8.15 2.21
CA HIS A 220 -10.64 9.27 2.96
C HIS A 220 -11.00 10.47 2.09
N LYS A 221 -10.46 10.55 0.87
CA LYS A 221 -10.69 11.68 -0.04
C LYS A 221 -12.12 11.72 -0.60
N GLY A 222 -12.90 10.65 -0.41
CA GLY A 222 -14.29 10.59 -0.84
C GLY A 222 -14.46 10.52 -2.35
N TRP A 223 -13.44 10.06 -3.09
CA TRP A 223 -13.54 9.84 -4.52
C TRP A 223 -14.58 8.79 -4.89
N GLY A 224 -15.21 8.95 -6.04
CA GLY A 224 -16.26 8.07 -6.53
C GLY A 224 -15.73 6.66 -6.81
N ASN A 225 -16.56 5.65 -6.51
CA ASN A 225 -16.31 4.27 -6.91
C ASN A 225 -17.28 3.90 -8.04
N ALA A 226 -16.72 3.63 -9.23
CA ALA A 226 -17.51 3.36 -10.42
C ALA A 226 -18.43 2.13 -10.27
N ASN A 227 -18.01 1.09 -9.56
CA ASN A 227 -18.86 -0.07 -9.27
C ASN A 227 -20.09 0.31 -8.44
N LYS A 228 -19.90 1.14 -7.41
CA LYS A 228 -21.01 1.61 -6.55
C LYS A 228 -21.97 2.51 -7.31
N ILE A 229 -21.44 3.40 -8.17
CA ILE A 229 -22.26 4.31 -9.00
C ILE A 229 -23.08 3.50 -10.02
N LEU A 230 -22.44 2.59 -10.77
CA LEU A 230 -23.10 1.75 -11.75
C LEU A 230 -24.23 0.91 -11.12
N VAL A 231 -23.92 0.24 -10.01
CA VAL A 231 -24.88 -0.64 -9.34
C VAL A 231 -26.04 0.16 -8.73
N ARG A 232 -25.78 1.37 -8.22
CA ARG A 232 -26.84 2.27 -7.72
C ARG A 232 -27.82 2.64 -8.83
N TYR A 233 -27.34 2.90 -10.06
CA TYR A 233 -28.22 3.10 -11.21
C TYR A 233 -29.03 1.83 -11.55
N LEU A 234 -28.39 0.67 -11.62
CA LEU A 234 -29.10 -0.59 -11.91
C LEU A 234 -30.15 -0.93 -10.86
N TYR A 235 -29.87 -0.65 -9.58
CA TYR A 235 -30.82 -0.81 -8.48
C TYR A 235 -32.04 0.11 -8.63
N LEU A 236 -31.83 1.37 -8.99
CA LEU A 236 -32.91 2.32 -9.23
C LEU A 236 -33.73 1.93 -10.46
N LEU A 237 -33.06 1.50 -11.54
CA LEU A 237 -33.73 1.07 -12.76
C LEU A 237 -34.63 -0.16 -12.53
N LYS A 238 -34.17 -1.14 -11.71
CA LYS A 238 -34.96 -2.34 -11.39
C LYS A 238 -36.30 -2.03 -10.71
N ASN A 239 -36.40 -0.89 -10.02
CA ASN A 239 -37.65 -0.44 -9.40
C ASN A 239 -38.60 0.30 -10.37
N GLN A 240 -38.16 0.56 -11.63
CA GLN A 240 -38.94 1.36 -12.59
C GLN A 240 -39.18 0.62 -13.91
N ALA A 241 -38.31 -0.29 -14.30
CA ALA A 241 -38.37 -0.98 -15.57
C ALA A 241 -37.85 -2.44 -15.45
N ASP A 242 -38.44 -3.32 -16.25
CA ASP A 242 -37.91 -4.66 -16.40
C ASP A 242 -36.77 -4.65 -17.41
N PHE A 243 -35.61 -5.18 -17.00
CA PHE A 243 -34.44 -5.30 -17.86
C PHE A 243 -33.69 -6.60 -17.65
N ASN A 244 -33.01 -7.08 -18.68
CA ASN A 244 -32.08 -8.20 -18.59
C ASN A 244 -30.67 -7.69 -18.41
N LEU A 245 -29.94 -8.14 -17.40
CA LEU A 245 -28.50 -7.86 -17.21
C LEU A 245 -27.68 -8.86 -18.02
N CYS A 246 -27.00 -8.40 -19.06
CA CYS A 246 -26.22 -9.27 -19.96
C CYS A 246 -24.73 -9.30 -19.60
N PHE A 247 -24.20 -8.19 -19.09
CA PHE A 247 -22.79 -8.03 -18.77
C PHE A 247 -22.61 -7.02 -17.63
N ILE A 248 -21.63 -7.26 -16.78
CA ILE A 248 -21.16 -6.30 -15.76
C ILE A 248 -19.65 -6.45 -15.55
N HIS A 249 -18.94 -5.34 -15.53
CA HIS A 249 -17.50 -5.29 -15.28
C HIS A 249 -17.12 -3.95 -14.70
N GLY A 250 -16.19 -3.92 -13.73
CA GLY A 250 -15.62 -2.68 -13.22
C GLY A 250 -14.48 -2.89 -12.26
N GLY A 251 -13.59 -1.91 -12.21
CA GLY A 251 -12.37 -1.97 -11.43
C GLY A 251 -11.37 -3.02 -11.90
N ASN A 252 -10.16 -2.98 -11.37
CA ASN A 252 -9.10 -3.90 -11.78
C ASN A 252 -8.32 -4.46 -10.59
N LEU A 253 -7.59 -3.61 -9.87
CA LEU A 253 -6.69 -4.00 -8.78
C LEU A 253 -7.39 -3.93 -7.43
N ARG A 254 -7.07 -4.87 -6.53
CA ARG A 254 -7.64 -4.94 -5.17
C ARG A 254 -7.37 -3.71 -4.32
N ASN A 255 -6.20 -3.10 -4.49
CA ASN A 255 -5.75 -1.93 -3.75
C ASN A 255 -6.05 -0.59 -4.45
N ALA A 256 -6.88 -0.60 -5.52
CA ALA A 256 -7.31 0.60 -6.21
C ALA A 256 -8.81 0.83 -6.08
N ILE A 257 -9.24 2.09 -5.96
CA ILE A 257 -10.64 2.50 -6.06
C ILE A 257 -11.05 2.39 -7.54
N ALA A 258 -12.18 1.73 -7.81
CA ALA A 258 -12.65 1.51 -9.18
C ALA A 258 -13.03 2.83 -9.86
N ARG A 259 -12.27 3.22 -10.90
CA ARG A 259 -12.49 4.48 -11.64
C ARG A 259 -13.38 4.33 -12.87
N GLU A 260 -13.60 3.09 -13.32
CA GLU A 260 -14.42 2.77 -14.48
C GLU A 260 -15.24 1.53 -14.20
N ALA A 261 -16.49 1.52 -14.69
CA ALA A 261 -17.37 0.36 -14.67
C ALA A 261 -18.35 0.40 -15.82
N GLN A 262 -18.81 -0.77 -16.27
CA GLN A 262 -19.77 -0.90 -17.37
C GLN A 262 -20.73 -2.04 -17.14
N ALA A 263 -21.94 -1.90 -17.68
CA ALA A 263 -22.93 -2.97 -17.79
C ALA A 263 -23.59 -2.96 -19.16
N THR A 264 -24.01 -4.12 -19.63
CA THR A 264 -24.89 -4.24 -20.81
C THR A 264 -26.25 -4.73 -20.33
N ILE A 265 -27.31 -3.99 -20.70
CA ILE A 265 -28.68 -4.35 -20.37
C ILE A 265 -29.56 -4.46 -21.63
N GLY A 266 -30.56 -5.33 -21.56
CA GLY A 266 -31.63 -5.40 -22.53
C GLY A 266 -32.91 -4.78 -21.98
N LEU A 267 -33.58 -3.90 -22.73
CA LEU A 267 -34.83 -3.25 -22.38
C LEU A 267 -35.87 -3.46 -23.46
N TYR A 268 -37.13 -3.61 -23.09
CA TYR A 268 -38.21 -3.48 -24.06
C TYR A 268 -38.27 -2.06 -24.61
N PRO A 269 -38.70 -1.87 -25.89
CA PRO A 269 -38.71 -0.55 -26.53
C PRO A 269 -39.47 0.53 -25.72
N GLU A 270 -40.58 0.15 -25.05
CA GLU A 270 -41.40 1.01 -24.20
C GLU A 270 -40.67 1.47 -22.94
N GLU A 271 -39.73 0.72 -22.40
CA GLU A 271 -38.98 1.03 -21.17
C GLU A 271 -37.76 1.95 -21.41
N LYS A 272 -37.31 2.06 -22.66
CA LYS A 272 -36.12 2.80 -23.04
C LYS A 272 -36.12 4.25 -22.58
N GLU A 273 -37.24 4.95 -22.82
CA GLU A 273 -37.32 6.40 -22.49
C GLU A 273 -37.33 6.62 -20.97
N ALA A 274 -38.04 5.78 -20.23
CA ALA A 274 -38.02 5.81 -18.76
C ALA A 274 -36.60 5.58 -18.21
N ALA A 275 -35.87 4.59 -18.74
CA ALA A 275 -34.48 4.32 -18.36
C ALA A 275 -33.55 5.52 -18.67
N ARG A 276 -33.72 6.22 -19.79
CA ARG A 276 -32.93 7.40 -20.13
C ARG A 276 -33.25 8.60 -19.27
N ILE A 277 -34.49 8.85 -18.97
CA ILE A 277 -34.90 9.91 -18.05
C ILE A 277 -34.32 9.67 -16.66
N LEU A 278 -34.41 8.43 -16.14
CA LEU A 278 -33.82 8.06 -14.89
C LEU A 278 -32.30 8.28 -14.92
N LEU A 279 -31.60 7.89 -16.00
CA LEU A 279 -30.16 8.07 -16.12
C LEU A 279 -29.76 9.56 -16.06
N ASN A 280 -30.53 10.42 -16.76
CA ASN A 280 -30.23 11.86 -16.76
C ASN A 280 -30.36 12.47 -15.35
N HIS A 281 -31.42 12.11 -14.61
CA HIS A 281 -31.59 12.56 -13.23
C HIS A 281 -30.47 12.00 -12.33
N PHE A 282 -30.21 10.72 -12.46
CA PHE A 282 -29.16 10.06 -11.70
C PHE A 282 -27.77 10.67 -11.98
N THR A 283 -27.47 10.99 -13.24
CA THR A 283 -26.20 11.64 -13.61
C THR A 283 -26.09 13.01 -12.94
N ALA A 284 -27.14 13.82 -12.96
CA ALA A 284 -27.15 15.13 -12.29
C ALA A 284 -26.94 14.99 -10.76
N ASP A 285 -27.54 13.97 -10.14
CA ASP A 285 -27.33 13.70 -8.72
C ASP A 285 -25.86 13.34 -8.43
N ILE A 286 -25.26 12.43 -9.21
CA ILE A 286 -23.86 12.02 -9.05
C ILE A 286 -22.89 13.19 -9.30
N GLU A 287 -23.12 13.99 -10.35
CA GLU A 287 -22.33 15.19 -10.63
C GLU A 287 -22.38 16.19 -9.46
N ASN A 288 -23.54 16.39 -8.85
CA ASN A 288 -23.67 17.24 -7.67
C ASN A 288 -23.00 16.63 -6.43
N GLU A 289 -23.13 15.32 -6.20
CA GLU A 289 -22.50 14.62 -5.08
C GLU A 289 -20.95 14.69 -5.17
N LEU A 290 -20.39 14.54 -6.37
CA LEU A 290 -18.94 14.43 -6.60
C LEU A 290 -18.29 15.71 -7.11
N LYS A 291 -19.01 16.83 -7.23
CA LYS A 291 -18.54 18.09 -7.86
C LYS A 291 -17.20 18.63 -7.35
N HIS A 292 -16.83 18.32 -6.10
CA HIS A 292 -15.59 18.79 -5.48
C HIS A 292 -14.46 17.78 -5.49
N VAL A 293 -14.77 16.50 -5.72
CA VAL A 293 -13.80 15.40 -5.61
C VAL A 293 -13.57 14.68 -6.92
N ASP A 294 -14.60 14.52 -7.77
CA ASP A 294 -14.54 13.87 -9.09
C ASP A 294 -15.37 14.64 -10.14
N PRO A 295 -15.03 15.90 -10.44
CA PRO A 295 -15.84 16.77 -11.31
C PRO A 295 -15.93 16.30 -12.77
N ASN A 296 -15.10 15.33 -13.18
CA ASN A 296 -15.04 14.81 -14.53
C ASN A 296 -15.85 13.51 -14.72
N VAL A 297 -16.66 13.12 -13.72
CA VAL A 297 -17.48 11.90 -13.80
C VAL A 297 -18.40 11.95 -15.02
N GLN A 298 -18.47 10.85 -15.75
CA GLN A 298 -19.35 10.68 -16.91
C GLN A 298 -20.13 9.38 -16.77
N ILE A 299 -21.46 9.47 -16.96
CA ILE A 299 -22.33 8.31 -16.97
C ILE A 299 -23.10 8.33 -18.31
N THR A 300 -22.93 7.30 -19.10
CA THR A 300 -23.48 7.25 -20.47
C THR A 300 -24.26 5.98 -20.72
N MET A 301 -25.25 6.05 -21.61
CA MET A 301 -26.00 4.91 -22.13
C MET A 301 -26.03 4.98 -23.65
N ALA A 302 -25.43 4.01 -24.30
CA ALA A 302 -25.33 3.91 -25.77
C ALA A 302 -25.91 2.59 -26.26
N SER A 303 -26.53 2.59 -27.44
CA SER A 303 -26.99 1.35 -28.09
C SER A 303 -25.81 0.43 -28.41
N THR A 304 -25.98 -0.85 -28.23
CA THR A 304 -24.98 -1.89 -28.55
C THR A 304 -25.65 -3.07 -29.25
N ASP A 305 -24.83 -3.95 -29.81
CA ASP A 305 -25.32 -5.19 -30.40
C ASP A 305 -25.94 -6.10 -29.34
N ARG A 306 -26.84 -6.97 -29.79
CA ARG A 306 -27.51 -7.96 -28.94
C ARG A 306 -26.49 -9.01 -28.45
N PRO A 307 -26.25 -9.14 -27.15
CA PRO A 307 -25.49 -10.25 -26.62
C PRO A 307 -26.25 -11.58 -26.79
N ASP A 308 -25.55 -12.71 -26.82
CA ASP A 308 -26.19 -14.04 -26.93
C ASP A 308 -26.93 -14.41 -25.64
N LYS A 309 -26.39 -14.06 -24.46
CA LYS A 309 -26.89 -14.48 -23.16
C LYS A 309 -27.10 -13.30 -22.21
N TYR A 310 -27.99 -13.51 -21.23
CA TYR A 310 -28.16 -12.65 -20.07
C TYR A 310 -28.16 -13.48 -18.77
N ILE A 311 -27.87 -12.83 -17.65
CA ILE A 311 -27.91 -13.40 -16.29
C ILE A 311 -29.39 -13.57 -15.92
N SER A 312 -29.83 -14.74 -15.43
CA SER A 312 -31.23 -14.93 -15.02
C SER A 312 -31.70 -13.79 -14.12
N ASP A 313 -32.96 -13.38 -14.24
CA ASP A 313 -33.48 -12.22 -13.50
C ASP A 313 -33.30 -12.39 -11.97
N TYR A 314 -33.43 -13.62 -11.48
CA TYR A 314 -33.22 -13.97 -10.09
C TYR A 314 -31.78 -13.78 -9.64
N ASP A 315 -30.81 -14.22 -10.45
CA ASP A 315 -29.39 -14.07 -10.13
C ASP A 315 -28.92 -12.62 -10.30
N ALA A 316 -29.42 -11.92 -11.32
CA ALA A 316 -29.16 -10.50 -11.54
C ALA A 316 -29.66 -9.65 -10.38
N GLU A 317 -30.85 -9.90 -9.87
CA GLU A 317 -31.42 -9.20 -8.71
C GLU A 317 -30.56 -9.41 -7.47
N LYS A 318 -30.20 -10.65 -7.13
CA LYS A 318 -29.31 -10.97 -6.01
C LYS A 318 -27.97 -10.26 -6.12
N LEU A 319 -27.35 -10.29 -7.31
CA LEU A 319 -26.07 -9.63 -7.54
C LEU A 319 -26.19 -8.12 -7.34
N ILE A 320 -27.20 -7.47 -7.94
CA ILE A 320 -27.42 -6.02 -7.80
C ILE A 320 -27.65 -5.65 -6.35
N LEU A 321 -28.50 -6.37 -5.62
CA LEU A 321 -28.75 -6.12 -4.20
C LEU A 321 -27.48 -6.29 -3.36
N ALA A 322 -26.72 -7.35 -3.59
CA ALA A 322 -25.48 -7.61 -2.86
C ALA A 322 -24.41 -6.52 -3.10
N LEU A 323 -24.19 -6.13 -4.36
CA LEU A 323 -23.25 -5.07 -4.70
C LEU A 323 -23.71 -3.70 -4.19
N HIS A 324 -25.01 -3.43 -4.22
CA HIS A 324 -25.59 -2.20 -3.67
C HIS A 324 -25.41 -2.13 -2.14
N ALA A 325 -25.70 -3.22 -1.42
CA ALA A 325 -25.56 -3.32 0.03
C ALA A 325 -24.11 -3.44 0.51
N CYS A 326 -23.19 -3.90 -0.35
CA CYS A 326 -21.79 -4.04 0.01
C CYS A 326 -21.19 -2.70 0.49
N PRO A 327 -20.64 -2.62 1.72
CA PRO A 327 -20.02 -1.40 2.21
C PRO A 327 -18.80 -1.02 1.38
N HIS A 328 -18.54 0.29 1.25
CA HIS A 328 -17.38 0.87 0.59
C HIS A 328 -17.04 2.21 1.22
N GLY A 329 -15.75 2.51 1.34
CA GLY A 329 -15.25 3.76 1.90
C GLY A 329 -14.75 3.62 3.34
N VAL A 330 -14.69 4.76 4.03
CA VAL A 330 -14.33 4.84 5.44
C VAL A 330 -15.44 4.25 6.31
N ILE A 331 -15.08 3.34 7.22
CA ILE A 331 -16.00 2.72 8.18
C ILE A 331 -15.82 3.34 9.57
N GLY A 332 -14.57 3.65 9.94
CA GLY A 332 -14.23 4.27 11.22
C GLY A 332 -12.99 5.15 11.10
N MET A 333 -12.99 6.23 11.90
CA MET A 333 -11.82 7.10 12.07
C MET A 333 -11.10 6.72 13.36
N SER A 334 -9.79 6.97 13.41
CA SER A 334 -9.00 6.76 14.61
C SER A 334 -9.46 7.67 15.76
N HIS A 335 -9.48 7.11 16.95
CA HIS A 335 -9.71 7.88 18.18
C HIS A 335 -8.41 8.46 18.75
N ASP A 336 -7.26 7.92 18.34
CA ASP A 336 -5.93 8.29 18.86
C ASP A 336 -5.25 9.36 18.00
N ILE A 337 -5.56 9.40 16.68
CA ILE A 337 -4.94 10.33 15.73
C ILE A 337 -6.02 11.01 14.91
N GLU A 338 -6.13 12.33 15.06
CA GLU A 338 -7.10 13.15 14.32
C GLU A 338 -6.86 13.07 12.80
N GLY A 339 -7.94 12.87 12.04
CA GLY A 339 -7.89 12.79 10.58
C GLY A 339 -7.44 11.46 10.00
N LEU A 340 -6.97 10.51 10.82
CA LEU A 340 -6.58 9.18 10.38
C LEU A 340 -7.78 8.26 10.20
N VAL A 341 -7.84 7.55 9.07
CA VAL A 341 -8.77 6.43 8.91
C VAL A 341 -8.26 5.23 9.72
N GLU A 342 -9.11 4.70 10.61
CA GLU A 342 -8.80 3.46 11.32
C GLU A 342 -9.20 2.24 10.50
N THR A 343 -10.47 2.23 10.02
CA THR A 343 -11.07 1.08 9.33
C THR A 343 -11.74 1.50 8.03
N SER A 344 -11.48 0.79 6.95
CA SER A 344 -12.09 1.01 5.64
C SER A 344 -12.35 -0.29 4.89
N THR A 345 -13.18 -0.20 3.84
CA THR A 345 -13.38 -1.28 2.87
C THR A 345 -13.50 -0.73 1.46
N ASN A 346 -12.98 -1.43 0.47
CA ASN A 346 -13.02 -1.07 -0.94
C ASN A 346 -13.71 -2.15 -1.76
N LEU A 347 -14.82 -1.83 -2.44
CA LEU A 347 -15.37 -2.66 -3.51
C LEU A 347 -14.51 -2.48 -4.76
N ALA A 348 -13.47 -3.30 -4.88
CA ALA A 348 -12.37 -3.08 -5.81
C ALA A 348 -12.72 -3.48 -7.25
N SER A 349 -13.31 -4.67 -7.42
CA SER A 349 -13.59 -5.17 -8.77
C SER A 349 -14.85 -6.04 -8.84
N VAL A 350 -15.49 -6.01 -10.01
CA VAL A 350 -16.57 -6.91 -10.41
C VAL A 350 -16.21 -7.43 -11.80
N LYS A 351 -16.03 -8.74 -11.97
CA LYS A 351 -15.56 -9.35 -13.23
C LYS A 351 -16.41 -10.57 -13.58
N MET A 352 -16.98 -10.60 -14.79
CA MET A 352 -17.59 -11.81 -15.31
C MET A 352 -16.51 -12.75 -15.83
N GLY A 353 -16.60 -14.02 -15.46
CA GLY A 353 -15.80 -15.13 -15.97
C GLY A 353 -16.48 -15.85 -17.14
N ASP A 354 -15.72 -16.69 -17.84
CA ASP A 354 -16.20 -17.45 -19.01
C ASP A 354 -17.11 -18.65 -18.65
N ASP A 355 -17.15 -19.05 -17.38
CA ASP A 355 -17.82 -20.22 -16.83
C ASP A 355 -19.14 -19.91 -16.10
N SER A 356 -19.84 -18.86 -16.50
CA SER A 356 -21.06 -18.36 -15.84
C SER A 356 -20.85 -17.98 -14.38
N THR A 357 -19.69 -17.40 -14.09
CA THR A 357 -19.35 -16.85 -12.78
C THR A 357 -19.22 -15.32 -12.82
N ILE A 358 -19.44 -14.69 -11.68
CA ILE A 358 -19.10 -13.31 -11.43
C ILE A 358 -18.24 -13.23 -10.18
N ILE A 359 -17.03 -12.74 -10.34
CA ILE A 359 -16.04 -12.62 -9.26
C ILE A 359 -16.04 -11.17 -8.76
N VAL A 360 -16.33 -11.01 -7.48
CA VAL A 360 -16.28 -9.72 -6.79
C VAL A 360 -15.09 -9.71 -5.85
N GLY A 361 -14.19 -8.75 -6.05
CA GLY A 361 -13.02 -8.53 -5.20
C GLY A 361 -13.22 -7.30 -4.31
N THR A 362 -12.95 -7.47 -3.01
CA THR A 362 -12.97 -6.37 -2.03
C THR A 362 -11.71 -6.41 -1.17
N SER A 363 -11.29 -5.25 -0.65
CA SER A 363 -10.12 -5.16 0.24
C SER A 363 -10.50 -4.37 1.49
N GLN A 364 -10.23 -4.91 2.66
CA GLN A 364 -10.50 -4.31 3.96
C GLN A 364 -9.20 -3.93 4.63
N ARG A 365 -9.18 -2.78 5.31
CA ARG A 365 -8.03 -2.29 6.06
C ARG A 365 -8.44 -1.82 7.43
N SER A 366 -7.59 -2.08 8.42
CA SER A 366 -7.69 -1.49 9.76
C SER A 366 -6.36 -1.58 10.49
N SER A 367 -6.05 -0.59 11.32
CA SER A 367 -4.94 -0.66 12.29
C SER A 367 -5.30 -1.57 13.49
N ILE A 368 -6.59 -1.87 13.69
CA ILE A 368 -7.10 -2.73 14.76
C ILE A 368 -7.55 -4.06 14.17
N GLU A 369 -6.89 -5.15 14.60
CA GLU A 369 -7.09 -6.49 14.04
C GLU A 369 -8.55 -6.98 14.14
N SER A 370 -9.22 -6.73 15.29
CA SER A 370 -10.62 -7.10 15.47
C SER A 370 -11.56 -6.32 14.56
N CYS A 371 -11.29 -5.04 14.30
CA CYS A 371 -12.06 -4.20 13.38
C CYS A 371 -11.86 -4.62 11.92
N LYS A 372 -10.61 -4.98 11.53
CA LYS A 372 -10.32 -5.58 10.22
C LYS A 372 -11.14 -6.83 9.97
N ASN A 373 -11.16 -7.74 10.94
CA ASN A 373 -11.94 -8.97 10.85
C ASN A 373 -13.45 -8.70 10.87
N MET A 374 -13.92 -7.75 11.66
CA MET A 374 -15.33 -7.35 11.71
C MET A 374 -15.82 -6.88 10.33
N ILE A 375 -15.12 -5.94 9.69
CA ILE A 375 -15.56 -5.42 8.38
C ILE A 375 -15.43 -6.50 7.28
N ALA A 376 -14.41 -7.35 7.30
CA ALA A 376 -14.28 -8.48 6.38
C ALA A 376 -15.46 -9.46 6.52
N ASN A 377 -15.84 -9.78 7.74
CA ASN A 377 -17.00 -10.65 8.02
C ASN A 377 -18.33 -9.98 7.62
N GLN A 378 -18.47 -8.66 7.79
CA GLN A 378 -19.66 -7.94 7.36
C GLN A 378 -19.82 -7.99 5.83
N VAL A 379 -18.75 -7.73 5.08
CA VAL A 379 -18.72 -7.87 3.61
C VAL A 379 -19.05 -9.31 3.19
N ALA A 380 -18.43 -10.29 3.82
CA ALA A 380 -18.71 -11.71 3.56
C ALA A 380 -20.16 -12.07 3.81
N SER A 381 -20.78 -11.53 4.87
CA SER A 381 -22.17 -11.79 5.21
C SER A 381 -23.13 -11.29 4.14
N VAL A 382 -22.88 -10.09 3.59
CA VAL A 382 -23.69 -9.55 2.49
C VAL A 382 -23.68 -10.50 1.28
N PHE A 383 -22.50 -10.93 0.86
CA PHE A 383 -22.37 -11.82 -0.31
C PHE A 383 -22.92 -13.23 -0.05
N LYS A 384 -22.72 -13.79 1.17
CA LYS A 384 -23.29 -15.09 1.56
C LYS A 384 -24.81 -15.07 1.58
N LEU A 385 -25.44 -13.99 2.08
CA LEU A 385 -26.89 -13.83 2.05
C LEU A 385 -27.44 -13.81 0.61
N ALA A 386 -26.67 -13.33 -0.35
CA ALA A 386 -27.00 -13.36 -1.77
C ALA A 386 -26.64 -14.69 -2.46
N GLY A 387 -26.11 -15.68 -1.74
CA GLY A 387 -25.81 -17.03 -2.24
C GLY A 387 -24.42 -17.17 -2.87
N ALA A 388 -23.51 -16.19 -2.72
CA ALA A 388 -22.15 -16.32 -3.22
C ALA A 388 -21.28 -17.24 -2.37
N GLN A 389 -20.31 -17.90 -3.01
CA GLN A 389 -19.19 -18.52 -2.30
C GLN A 389 -18.18 -17.45 -1.93
N VAL A 390 -17.81 -17.36 -0.64
CA VAL A 390 -16.94 -16.30 -0.13
C VAL A 390 -15.71 -16.88 0.51
N THR A 391 -14.55 -16.36 0.12
CA THR A 391 -13.25 -16.68 0.71
C THR A 391 -12.54 -15.41 1.14
N HIS A 392 -11.74 -15.53 2.21
CA HIS A 392 -10.81 -14.49 2.64
C HIS A 392 -9.39 -14.90 2.28
N GLY A 393 -8.58 -13.96 1.84
CA GLY A 393 -7.14 -14.14 1.75
C GLY A 393 -6.51 -14.14 3.15
N ASP A 394 -5.23 -14.52 3.21
CA ASP A 394 -4.47 -14.57 4.47
C ASP A 394 -4.35 -13.18 5.13
N GLY A 395 -4.18 -12.14 4.30
CA GLY A 395 -4.01 -10.77 4.76
C GLY A 395 -2.65 -10.53 5.41
N TYR A 396 -2.56 -9.39 6.09
CA TYR A 396 -1.43 -9.02 6.95
C TYR A 396 -1.93 -8.20 8.14
N PRO A 397 -1.25 -8.27 9.32
CA PRO A 397 -1.67 -7.56 10.51
C PRO A 397 -1.42 -6.05 10.40
N GLY A 398 -2.15 -5.27 11.19
CA GLY A 398 -1.88 -3.86 11.41
C GLY A 398 -0.91 -3.64 12.56
N TRP A 399 -0.44 -2.42 12.64
CA TRP A 399 0.30 -1.87 13.77
C TRP A 399 -0.55 -0.76 14.38
N ALA A 400 -1.21 -1.07 15.51
CA ALA A 400 -2.05 -0.11 16.21
C ALA A 400 -1.19 1.03 16.78
N PRO A 401 -1.59 2.31 16.62
CA PRO A 401 -0.90 3.43 17.21
C PRO A 401 -0.73 3.28 18.72
N ASN A 402 0.47 3.58 19.24
CA ASN A 402 0.76 3.57 20.68
C ASN A 402 1.26 4.95 21.14
N PRO A 403 0.37 5.84 21.65
CA PRO A 403 0.77 7.15 22.15
C PRO A 403 1.71 7.12 23.37
N ASP A 404 1.75 5.98 24.07
CA ASP A 404 2.59 5.78 25.26
C ASP A 404 4.00 5.24 24.93
N SER A 405 4.30 5.02 23.65
CA SER A 405 5.61 4.58 23.17
C SER A 405 6.74 5.43 23.76
N LYS A 406 7.72 4.77 24.39
CA LYS A 406 8.89 5.45 24.95
C LYS A 406 9.81 5.95 23.84
N ILE A 407 10.01 5.13 22.79
CA ILE A 407 10.87 5.52 21.67
C ILE A 407 10.27 6.69 20.88
N LEU A 408 8.95 6.77 20.73
CA LEU A 408 8.28 7.91 20.12
C LEU A 408 8.58 9.21 20.88
N LYS A 409 8.44 9.20 22.20
CA LYS A 409 8.74 10.38 23.06
C LYS A 409 10.18 10.85 22.90
N VAL A 410 11.14 9.91 22.91
CA VAL A 410 12.57 10.22 22.70
C VAL A 410 12.80 10.78 21.29
N ALA A 411 12.16 10.22 20.28
CA ALA A 411 12.28 10.70 18.90
C ALA A 411 11.72 12.13 18.73
N GLN A 412 10.58 12.45 19.34
CA GLN A 412 10.00 13.79 19.33
C GLN A 412 10.92 14.81 20.05
N GLU A 413 11.43 14.47 21.24
CA GLU A 413 12.31 15.32 22.02
C GLU A 413 13.64 15.58 21.30
N THR A 414 14.23 14.55 20.69
CA THR A 414 15.49 14.69 19.93
C THR A 414 15.28 15.54 18.67
N TYR A 415 14.19 15.33 17.94
CA TYR A 415 13.86 16.13 16.76
C TYR A 415 13.68 17.61 17.11
N LYS A 416 12.89 17.89 18.15
CA LYS A 416 12.67 19.26 18.64
C LYS A 416 13.96 19.95 19.08
N ARG A 417 14.84 19.21 19.77
CA ARG A 417 16.15 19.74 20.22
C ARG A 417 17.06 20.07 19.03
N LEU A 418 17.10 19.23 18.00
CA LEU A 418 17.96 19.43 16.84
C LEU A 418 17.47 20.56 15.93
N PHE A 419 16.16 20.63 15.67
CA PHE A 419 15.63 21.47 14.59
C PHE A 419 14.75 22.62 15.09
N ASN A 420 14.51 22.72 16.41
CA ASN A 420 13.59 23.69 17.01
C ASN A 420 12.18 23.65 16.40
N LYS A 421 11.75 22.46 16.00
CA LYS A 421 10.43 22.15 15.40
C LYS A 421 9.89 20.89 16.04
N ASP A 422 8.57 20.78 16.14
CA ASP A 422 7.92 19.53 16.53
C ASP A 422 7.82 18.60 15.30
N ALA A 423 8.20 17.33 15.48
CA ALA A 423 7.95 16.31 14.47
C ALA A 423 6.44 16.02 14.42
N LYS A 424 5.93 15.79 13.21
CA LYS A 424 4.52 15.42 12.99
C LYS A 424 4.35 13.93 13.27
N ILE A 425 3.43 13.58 14.16
CA ILE A 425 3.14 12.20 14.48
C ILE A 425 2.06 11.68 13.57
N MET A 426 2.35 10.57 12.92
CA MET A 426 1.53 10.00 11.88
C MET A 426 1.24 8.52 12.13
N ALA A 427 0.20 8.04 11.48
CA ALA A 427 0.04 6.64 11.14
C ALA A 427 -0.51 6.56 9.70
N ILE A 428 -0.18 5.50 9.00
CA ILE A 428 -0.58 5.34 7.60
C ILE A 428 -1.70 4.31 7.49
N HIS A 429 -2.71 4.62 6.67
CA HIS A 429 -3.78 3.67 6.35
C HIS A 429 -3.39 2.74 5.18
N ALA A 430 -2.12 2.32 5.17
CA ALA A 430 -1.50 1.35 4.27
C ALA A 430 -0.67 0.36 5.10
N GLY A 431 -0.10 -0.67 4.49
CA GLY A 431 0.74 -1.66 5.18
C GLY A 431 2.17 -1.15 5.35
N LEU A 432 2.80 -1.56 6.45
CA LEU A 432 4.23 -1.53 6.70
C LEU A 432 4.65 -2.87 7.30
N GLU A 433 5.89 -3.28 7.13
CA GLU A 433 6.43 -4.52 7.73
C GLU A 433 6.31 -4.54 9.26
N CYS A 434 6.25 -3.35 9.89
CA CYS A 434 6.09 -3.17 11.34
C CYS A 434 4.91 -3.96 11.94
N GLY A 435 3.78 -4.05 11.20
CA GLY A 435 2.64 -4.86 11.65
C GLY A 435 2.97 -6.34 11.77
N LEU A 436 3.76 -6.88 10.84
CA LEU A 436 4.21 -8.28 10.84
C LEU A 436 5.22 -8.57 11.96
N PHE A 437 6.09 -7.60 12.27
CA PHE A 437 7.02 -7.75 13.37
C PHE A 437 6.31 -7.85 14.72
N LEU A 438 5.25 -7.06 14.95
CA LEU A 438 4.45 -7.16 16.19
C LEU A 438 3.78 -8.50 16.39
N GLU A 439 3.40 -9.19 15.32
CA GLU A 439 2.84 -10.54 15.42
C GLU A 439 3.85 -11.52 16.05
N LYS A 440 5.12 -11.36 15.74
CA LYS A 440 6.22 -12.21 16.21
C LYS A 440 6.82 -11.70 17.55
N TYR A 441 6.86 -10.40 17.71
CA TYR A 441 7.50 -9.68 18.83
C TYR A 441 6.51 -8.68 19.46
N PRO A 442 5.50 -9.13 20.22
CA PRO A 442 4.36 -8.30 20.66
C PRO A 442 4.71 -7.17 21.63
N ASN A 443 5.91 -7.17 22.19
CA ASN A 443 6.39 -6.14 23.11
C ASN A 443 7.35 -5.13 22.46
N LEU A 444 7.54 -5.22 21.15
CA LEU A 444 8.47 -4.35 20.42
C LEU A 444 7.94 -2.90 20.39
N ASP A 445 8.73 -1.96 20.87
CA ASP A 445 8.43 -0.54 20.80
C ASP A 445 9.01 0.02 19.50
N MET A 446 8.16 0.55 18.62
CA MET A 446 8.54 0.86 17.25
C MET A 446 8.14 2.26 16.82
N ILE A 447 8.96 2.83 15.94
CA ILE A 447 8.64 3.99 15.11
C ILE A 447 9.16 3.76 13.68
N SER A 448 8.57 4.46 12.71
CA SER A 448 9.11 4.55 11.35
C SER A 448 9.34 6.01 10.97
N PHE A 449 10.47 6.33 10.36
CA PHE A 449 10.82 7.68 9.90
C PHE A 449 11.90 7.61 8.82
N GLY A 450 11.91 8.60 7.92
CA GLY A 450 12.79 8.61 6.77
C GLY A 450 13.06 10.00 6.22
N PRO A 451 13.90 10.12 5.18
CA PRO A 451 14.07 11.36 4.43
C PRO A 451 12.92 11.56 3.44
N THR A 452 12.90 12.70 2.76
CA THR A 452 11.84 12.98 1.76
C THR A 452 12.11 12.30 0.43
N LEU A 453 11.24 11.36 0.07
CA LEU A 453 11.15 10.71 -1.24
C LEU A 453 9.91 11.20 -1.98
N ARG A 454 9.92 11.18 -3.30
CA ARG A 454 8.76 11.50 -4.15
C ARG A 454 8.71 10.60 -5.37
N ASP A 455 7.50 10.34 -5.82
CA ASP A 455 7.19 9.56 -7.01
C ASP A 455 7.82 8.14 -6.97
N VAL A 456 7.94 7.55 -5.78
CA VAL A 456 8.40 6.17 -5.57
C VAL A 456 7.62 5.19 -6.46
N HIS A 457 8.20 4.04 -6.75
CA HIS A 457 7.63 3.01 -7.65
C HIS A 457 7.41 3.52 -9.10
N SER A 458 8.10 4.58 -9.49
CA SER A 458 8.04 5.12 -10.86
C SER A 458 9.42 5.57 -11.36
N PRO A 459 9.61 5.72 -12.68
CA PRO A 459 10.85 6.27 -13.24
C PRO A 459 11.12 7.74 -12.88
N ASN A 460 10.20 8.40 -12.17
CA ASN A 460 10.36 9.75 -11.63
C ASN A 460 10.79 9.77 -10.17
N GLU A 461 11.03 8.59 -9.58
CA GLU A 461 11.49 8.46 -8.21
C GLU A 461 12.71 9.33 -7.94
N ARG A 462 12.64 10.09 -6.83
CA ARG A 462 13.70 11.00 -6.42
C ARG A 462 13.74 11.16 -4.91
N ILE A 463 14.93 11.37 -4.37
CA ILE A 463 15.17 11.66 -2.96
C ILE A 463 15.72 13.07 -2.77
N GLN A 464 15.20 13.80 -1.80
CA GLN A 464 15.60 15.17 -1.49
C GLN A 464 16.88 15.17 -0.66
N ILE A 465 17.97 15.75 -1.21
CA ILE A 465 19.34 15.59 -0.71
C ILE A 465 19.52 16.17 0.70
N ASP A 466 19.03 17.38 0.96
CA ASP A 466 19.19 18.05 2.25
C ASP A 466 18.43 17.31 3.39
N THR A 467 17.29 16.69 3.07
CA THR A 467 16.52 15.95 4.07
C THR A 467 17.22 14.68 4.54
N VAL A 468 18.07 14.08 3.72
CA VAL A 468 18.93 12.95 4.15
C VAL A 468 19.86 13.36 5.27
N GLY A 469 20.41 14.58 5.21
CA GLY A 469 21.26 15.12 6.29
C GLY A 469 20.50 15.38 7.58
N LEU A 470 19.26 15.89 7.48
CA LEU A 470 18.40 16.12 8.66
C LEU A 470 18.01 14.79 9.31
N TRP A 471 17.49 13.86 8.52
CA TRP A 471 17.11 12.52 8.97
C TRP A 471 18.29 11.75 9.59
N TRP A 472 19.46 11.77 8.95
CA TRP A 472 20.68 11.15 9.48
C TRP A 472 21.07 11.72 10.85
N SER A 473 21.03 13.05 10.98
CA SER A 473 21.32 13.71 12.25
C SER A 473 20.33 13.31 13.34
N HIS A 474 19.04 13.18 12.99
CA HIS A 474 18.01 12.72 13.91
C HIS A 474 18.23 11.25 14.32
N LEU A 475 18.55 10.37 13.38
CA LEU A 475 18.84 8.96 13.65
C LEU A 475 20.02 8.80 14.62
N LEU A 476 21.13 9.52 14.38
CA LEU A 476 22.30 9.47 15.27
C LEU A 476 22.00 10.00 16.67
N GLU A 477 21.30 11.11 16.77
CA GLU A 477 20.94 11.70 18.05
C GLU A 477 19.94 10.82 18.81
N LEU A 478 19.04 10.14 18.11
CA LEU A 478 18.12 9.17 18.68
C LEU A 478 18.88 7.98 19.28
N LEU A 479 19.80 7.36 18.53
CA LEU A 479 20.62 6.23 19.00
C LEU A 479 21.46 6.57 20.23
N LYS A 480 21.95 7.81 20.31
CA LYS A 480 22.70 8.32 21.46
C LYS A 480 21.85 8.47 22.73
N ASN A 481 20.55 8.76 22.58
CA ASN A 481 19.62 9.09 23.66
C ASN A 481 18.62 7.98 23.99
N ILE A 482 18.86 6.74 23.55
CA ILE A 482 18.03 5.59 23.94
C ILE A 482 18.02 5.48 25.46
N PRO A 483 16.85 5.44 26.13
CA PRO A 483 16.76 5.38 27.58
C PRO A 483 17.24 4.01 28.09
N ALA A 484 17.86 4.00 29.27
CA ALA A 484 18.16 2.74 29.95
C ALA A 484 16.88 1.96 30.29
N LYS A 485 17.02 0.64 30.42
CA LYS A 485 15.91 -0.25 30.77
C LYS A 485 15.29 0.08 32.12
#